data_189cd618407bf1ae4024ff316a7df7ec
#
_entry.id   189cd618407bf1ae4024ff316a7df7ec
#
_cell.length_a   1.000
_cell.length_b   1.000
_cell.length_c   1.000
_cell.angle_alpha   90.00
_cell.angle_beta   90.00
_cell.angle_gamma   90.00
#
_symmetry.space_group_name_H-M   'P 1'
#
loop_
_entity.id
_entity.type
_entity.pdbx_description
1 polymer ?
#
loop_
_entity_poly.entity_id
_entity_poly.type
_entity_poly.pdbx_seq_one_letter_code
_entity_poly.pdbx_strand_id
1 'polypeptide(L)'
;MKVKLPRKKAKTINIALLLYDHMLATSVSLPVEMLRAGEAVALQENRYAPRLSIQMVAETVKPISTRALIKLLPDTDIDHAQLPDFAFIPSLWRN
;
A
#
# COMPACT_ATOMS: atom_id res chain seq x y z
N MET A 1 -42.27 -12.88 -6.28
CA MET A 1 -40.92 -13.43 -6.35
C MET A 1 -39.88 -12.33 -6.14
N LYS A 2 -38.98 -12.54 -5.20
CA LYS A 2 -37.96 -11.56 -4.88
C LYS A 2 -36.78 -11.74 -5.84
N VAL A 3 -36.53 -10.76 -6.69
CA VAL A 3 -35.36 -10.77 -7.54
C VAL A 3 -34.18 -10.29 -6.72
N LYS A 4 -33.19 -11.13 -6.53
CA LYS A 4 -31.97 -10.76 -5.81
C LYS A 4 -31.03 -10.06 -6.77
N LEU A 5 -30.94 -8.75 -6.63
CA LEU A 5 -29.97 -7.96 -7.40
C LEU A 5 -28.56 -8.19 -6.85
N PRO A 6 -27.55 -8.28 -7.72
CA PRO A 6 -26.18 -8.39 -7.24
C PRO A 6 -25.82 -7.20 -6.38
N ARG A 7 -25.21 -7.46 -5.23
CA ARG A 7 -24.68 -6.39 -4.40
C ARG A 7 -23.56 -5.69 -5.13
N LYS A 8 -23.65 -4.38 -5.15
CA LYS A 8 -22.55 -3.57 -5.66
C LYS A 8 -21.39 -3.70 -4.67
N LYS A 9 -20.35 -4.41 -5.06
CA LYS A 9 -19.16 -4.56 -4.26
C LYS A 9 -18.24 -3.36 -4.45
N ALA A 10 -17.67 -2.90 -3.36
CA ALA A 10 -16.63 -1.90 -3.43
C ALA A 10 -15.43 -2.47 -4.19
N LYS A 11 -14.88 -1.68 -5.10
CA LYS A 11 -13.67 -2.03 -5.83
C LYS A 11 -12.48 -2.00 -4.88
N THR A 12 -11.59 -2.97 -5.01
CA THR A 12 -10.31 -2.96 -4.29
C THR A 12 -9.22 -2.50 -5.22
N ILE A 13 -8.44 -1.53 -4.77
CA ILE A 13 -7.27 -1.04 -5.49
C ILE A 13 -6.04 -1.58 -4.77
N ASN A 14 -5.24 -2.35 -5.50
CA ASN A 14 -4.03 -2.96 -4.95
C ASN A 14 -2.83 -2.05 -5.17
N ILE A 15 -2.16 -1.68 -4.09
CA ILE A 15 -1.03 -0.77 -4.11
C ILE A 15 0.18 -1.50 -3.51
N ALA A 16 1.29 -1.50 -4.24
CA ALA A 16 2.55 -2.04 -3.76
C ALA A 16 3.50 -0.90 -3.42
N LEU A 17 4.14 -1.00 -2.25
CA LEU A 17 5.21 -0.10 -1.84
C LEU A 17 6.50 -0.91 -1.90
N LEU A 18 7.41 -0.51 -2.78
CA LEU A 18 8.68 -1.22 -2.93
C LEU A 18 9.65 -0.76 -1.85
N LEU A 19 10.19 -1.72 -1.11
CA LEU A 19 11.16 -1.43 -0.04
C LEU A 19 12.55 -1.88 -0.45
N TYR A 20 13.55 -1.10 -0.11
CA TYR A 20 14.96 -1.45 -0.29
C TYR A 20 15.80 -0.77 0.78
N ASP A 21 16.99 -1.31 1.05
CA ASP A 21 17.87 -0.79 2.09
C ASP A 21 18.29 0.66 1.83
N HIS A 22 18.40 1.42 2.90
CA HIS A 22 18.82 2.84 2.91
C HIS A 22 17.80 3.78 2.26
N MET A 23 16.57 3.33 2.09
CA MET A 23 15.50 4.20 1.59
C MET A 23 15.11 5.24 2.64
N LEU A 24 14.42 6.28 2.18
CA LEU A 24 13.83 7.26 3.09
C LEU A 24 12.52 6.72 3.64
N ALA A 25 12.43 6.58 4.97
CA ALA A 25 11.23 6.03 5.62
C ALA A 25 9.98 6.87 5.32
N THR A 26 10.13 8.20 5.23
CA THR A 26 9.01 9.10 4.88
C THR A 26 8.47 8.89 3.48
N SER A 27 9.27 8.32 2.57
CA SER A 27 8.81 7.96 1.23
C SER A 27 7.79 6.84 1.23
N VAL A 28 7.68 6.11 2.33
CA VAL A 28 6.66 5.07 2.54
C VAL A 28 5.57 5.56 3.48
N SER A 29 5.96 6.05 4.66
CA SER A 29 5.00 6.42 5.70
C SER A 29 4.07 7.55 5.26
N LEU A 30 4.59 8.57 4.61
CA LEU A 30 3.81 9.72 4.21
C LEU A 30 2.74 9.37 3.16
N PRO A 31 3.08 8.72 2.04
CA PRO A 31 2.06 8.30 1.08
C PRO A 31 1.01 7.37 1.68
N VAL A 32 1.40 6.44 2.56
CA VAL A 32 0.47 5.52 3.22
C VAL A 32 -0.52 6.30 4.07
N GLU A 33 -0.04 7.23 4.89
CA GLU A 33 -0.92 8.04 5.73
C GLU A 33 -1.88 8.88 4.90
N MET A 34 -1.40 9.49 3.81
CA MET A 34 -2.21 10.27 2.91
C MET A 34 -3.28 9.42 2.22
N LEU A 35 -2.90 8.23 1.74
CA LEU A 35 -3.82 7.31 1.08
C LEU A 35 -4.90 6.82 2.06
N ARG A 36 -4.52 6.48 3.29
CA ARG A 36 -5.47 6.05 4.32
C ARG A 36 -6.44 7.17 4.71
N ALA A 37 -5.94 8.39 4.82
CA ALA A 37 -6.79 9.55 5.09
C ALA A 37 -7.79 9.78 3.96
N GLY A 38 -7.33 9.72 2.72
CA GLY A 38 -8.20 9.85 1.55
C GLY A 38 -9.25 8.76 1.46
N GLU A 39 -8.86 7.51 1.76
CA GLU A 39 -9.79 6.38 1.81
C GLU A 39 -10.88 6.62 2.86
N ALA A 40 -10.49 7.06 4.05
CA ALA A 40 -11.43 7.33 5.14
C ALA A 40 -12.45 8.41 4.76
N VAL A 41 -12.00 9.50 4.14
CA VAL A 41 -12.88 10.58 3.69
C VAL A 41 -13.84 10.07 2.60
N ALA A 42 -13.32 9.34 1.62
CA ALA A 42 -14.14 8.80 0.54
C ALA A 42 -15.24 7.88 1.06
N LEU A 43 -14.92 7.05 2.06
CA LEU A 43 -15.87 6.12 2.66
C LEU A 43 -16.96 6.81 3.47
N GLN A 44 -16.66 7.98 4.05
CA GLN A 44 -17.68 8.79 4.71
C GLN A 44 -18.71 9.33 3.74
N GLU A 45 -18.28 9.67 2.53
CA GLU A 45 -19.16 10.22 1.49
C GLU A 45 -19.90 9.13 0.73
N ASN A 46 -19.26 7.97 0.53
CA ASN A 46 -19.83 6.88 -0.24
C ASN A 46 -19.30 5.54 0.30
N ARG A 47 -20.19 4.76 0.89
CA ARG A 47 -19.82 3.44 1.43
C ARG A 47 -19.31 2.45 0.38
N TYR A 48 -19.56 2.73 -0.90
CA TYR A 48 -19.07 1.93 -2.02
C TYR A 48 -17.79 2.47 -2.63
N ALA A 49 -17.16 3.46 -1.97
CA ALA A 49 -15.87 3.97 -2.40
C ALA A 49 -14.82 2.86 -2.43
N PRO A 50 -13.82 2.95 -3.30
CA PRO A 50 -12.78 1.95 -3.39
C PRO A 50 -12.05 1.75 -2.06
N ARG A 51 -11.73 0.50 -1.77
CA ARG A 51 -10.86 0.12 -0.65
C ARG A 51 -9.44 -0.03 -1.16
N LEU A 52 -8.48 0.36 -0.33
CA LEU A 52 -7.08 0.24 -0.66
C LEU A 52 -6.47 -0.97 0.03
N SER A 53 -5.85 -1.84 -0.76
CA SER A 53 -5.04 -2.94 -0.25
C SER A 53 -3.58 -2.56 -0.48
N ILE A 54 -2.87 -2.23 0.60
CA ILE A 54 -1.51 -1.72 0.54
C ILE A 54 -0.56 -2.81 1.04
N GLN A 55 0.39 -3.20 0.20
CA GLN A 55 1.42 -4.18 0.53
C GLN A 55 2.80 -3.55 0.47
N MET A 56 3.63 -3.85 1.46
CA MET A 56 5.05 -3.56 1.41
C MET A 56 5.77 -4.76 0.81
N VAL A 57 6.48 -4.53 -0.28
CA VAL A 57 7.12 -5.56 -1.09
C VAL A 57 8.61 -5.31 -1.17
N ALA A 58 9.41 -6.35 -0.95
CA ALA A 58 10.87 -6.28 -1.09
C ALA A 58 11.37 -7.48 -1.87
N GLU A 59 12.65 -7.50 -2.17
CA GLU A 59 13.27 -8.64 -2.85
C GLU A 59 13.13 -9.91 -2.01
N THR A 60 13.33 -9.79 -0.69
CA THR A 60 13.14 -10.89 0.26
C THR A 60 12.42 -10.36 1.50
N VAL A 61 11.75 -11.26 2.23
CA VAL A 61 11.06 -10.88 3.46
C VAL A 61 12.06 -10.83 4.62
N LYS A 62 12.82 -9.75 4.67
CA LYS A 62 13.79 -9.45 5.73
C LYS A 62 13.63 -8.00 6.15
N PRO A 63 13.97 -7.65 7.40
CA PRO A 63 13.90 -6.25 7.82
C PRO A 63 14.73 -5.34 6.91
N ILE A 64 14.10 -4.28 6.45
CA ILE A 64 14.73 -3.27 5.61
C ILE A 64 15.17 -2.11 6.49
N SER A 65 16.45 -1.76 6.43
CA SER A 65 16.98 -0.62 7.16
C SER A 65 16.72 0.67 6.40
N THR A 66 16.16 1.65 7.11
CA THR A 66 15.94 2.98 6.54
C THR A 66 16.97 3.96 7.08
N ARG A 67 16.99 5.16 6.51
CA ARG A 67 17.89 6.24 6.98
C ARG A 67 17.42 6.89 8.28
N ALA A 68 16.23 6.55 8.75
CA ALA A 68 15.62 7.17 9.93
C ALA A 68 15.69 6.30 11.19
N LEU A 69 16.65 5.37 11.27
CA LEU A 69 16.79 4.42 12.39
C LEU A 69 15.59 3.51 12.58
N ILE A 70 14.71 3.45 11.61
CA ILE A 70 13.52 2.61 11.62
C ILE A 70 13.77 1.45 10.67
N LYS A 71 13.40 0.25 11.09
CA LYS A 71 13.41 -0.91 10.23
C LYS A 71 11.99 -1.27 9.84
N LEU A 72 11.79 -1.61 8.57
CA LEU A 72 10.49 -2.01 8.04
C LEU A 72 10.54 -3.47 7.64
N LEU A 73 9.53 -4.23 8.05
CA LEU A 73 9.39 -5.62 7.63
C LEU A 73 8.42 -5.69 6.44
N PRO A 74 8.89 -6.17 5.27
CA PRO A 74 7.99 -6.33 4.14
C PRO A 74 6.88 -7.35 4.42
N ASP A 75 5.73 -7.14 3.79
CA ASP A 75 4.62 -8.09 3.87
C ASP A 75 4.88 -9.34 3.02
N THR A 76 5.57 -9.15 1.91
CA THR A 76 5.85 -10.24 0.96
C THR A 76 7.08 -9.89 0.12
N ASP A 77 7.57 -10.86 -0.65
CA ASP A 77 8.63 -10.64 -1.63
C ASP A 77 8.03 -10.38 -3.02
N ILE A 78 8.90 -10.03 -3.97
CA ILE A 78 8.49 -9.70 -5.34
C ILE A 78 7.82 -10.89 -6.03
N ASP A 79 8.31 -12.09 -5.79
CA ASP A 79 7.80 -13.29 -6.46
C ASP A 79 6.40 -13.69 -5.99
N HIS A 80 6.04 -13.34 -4.76
CA HIS A 80 4.76 -13.72 -4.15
C HIS A 80 3.81 -12.53 -4.00
N ALA A 81 4.22 -11.35 -4.45
CA ALA A 81 3.37 -10.16 -4.34
C ALA A 81 2.17 -10.26 -5.27
N GLN A 82 1.05 -9.73 -4.78
CA GLN A 82 -0.14 -9.55 -5.60
C GLN A 82 0.16 -8.54 -6.70
N LEU A 83 -0.38 -8.78 -7.90
CA LEU A 83 -0.21 -7.82 -9.00
C LEU A 83 -0.85 -6.48 -8.62
N PRO A 84 -0.06 -5.40 -8.53
CA PRO A 84 -0.60 -4.13 -8.09
C PRO A 84 -1.25 -3.34 -9.24
N ASP A 85 -2.22 -2.50 -8.87
CA ASP A 85 -2.73 -1.49 -9.78
C ASP A 85 -1.78 -0.30 -9.84
N PHE A 86 -1.14 0.02 -8.71
CA PHE A 86 -0.14 1.08 -8.59
C PHE A 86 1.03 0.60 -7.76
N ALA A 87 2.22 1.03 -8.13
CA ALA A 87 3.43 0.77 -7.36
C ALA A 87 4.12 2.09 -7.03
N PHE A 88 4.50 2.24 -5.76
CA PHE A 88 5.28 3.38 -5.30
C PHE A 88 6.71 2.95 -5.05
N ILE A 89 7.66 3.70 -5.58
CA ILE A 89 9.09 3.46 -5.40
C ILE A 89 9.63 4.58 -4.51
N PRO A 90 10.08 4.24 -3.28
CA PRO A 90 10.60 5.26 -2.36
C PRO A 90 11.85 5.95 -2.89
N SER A 91 12.06 7.17 -2.42
CA SER A 91 13.28 7.89 -2.74
C SER A 91 14.49 7.31 -2.03
N LEU A 92 15.60 7.25 -2.74
CA LEU A 92 16.88 6.87 -2.19
C LEU A 92 17.57 8.13 -1.62
N TRP A 93 18.12 8.00 -0.41
CA TRP A 93 18.94 9.08 0.12
C TRP A 93 20.26 9.14 -0.65
N ARG A 94 20.59 10.31 -1.12
CA ARG A 94 21.87 10.57 -1.78
C ARG A 94 22.69 11.55 -0.97
N ASN A 95 23.88 11.14 -0.68
CA ASN A 95 24.86 12.03 -0.07
C ASN A 95 25.52 12.91 -1.14
#